data_d6b3497ab2492a910118cffbbde4c37f
#
_entry.id   d6b3497ab2492a910118cffbbde4c37f
#
_cell.length_a   1.000
_cell.length_b   1.000
_cell.length_c   1.000
_cell.angle_alpha   90.00
_cell.angle_beta   90.00
_cell.angle_gamma   90.00
#
_symmetry.space_group_name_H-M   'P 1'
#
loop_
_entity.id
_entity.type
_entity.pdbx_description
1 polymer ?
#
loop_
_entity_poly.entity_id
_entity_poly.type
_entity_poly.pdbx_seq_one_letter_code
_entity_poly.pdbx_strand_id
1 'polypeptide(L)'
;MNARSSSVRFVAVAWGLAGCTASGVRSRGPGNLPPDLDARYTFELVRAAETFVRVRVEARGTREGETTFAIQEHWGGVEHFEEGIRAVEVRDRAGRALSVERPASNRWSVRHAPSEAIEASYEIAPTGTEVEDSREGRYRPVLVPSLFHLIGETGLLWPEHLEGDEPRAIEVCWRGFEEAGWKVISSFGAEPTRFRVSRSLPDFRHALFLAGDLRLHRVPLPGGTLDVAIAGTDWEFTDAAFVEMATKIVESGRDFFDDHRYPTFRISLIPVGKKDPRSHSLGGTGLVDSFALFLRPSTRLELEPGGGRGLRGLLAHELFHHWNGQRIERVEPEPLVYWFSEGFTDFYARRLLLRSGLLTPEEYAADLNESVAGYFTSPVRNEPNERILADFWRNGDVEKLPYRRGDVVAVLTDAAIRKASGGARSLDDFMRDLLERATSGGEKVSTESLVEGIGRATSTEFAERIRRIVVDGETATIEADVLEPCLEGRVETVAAFEPGFDVEASVKAKVATGVVEGSEAHRAGLRNDQALKGWSISHGRTDLPIELTVVDSGAERRLSFFPRGKPVPVPRFRVRPGAGEECRARL
;
A
#
# COMPACT_ATOMS: atom_id res chain seq x y z
N MET A 1 -12.26 49.92 25.96
CA MET A 1 -11.03 50.70 25.77
C MET A 1 -9.88 49.72 25.55
N ASN A 2 -9.23 49.90 24.40
CA ASN A 2 -7.99 49.25 23.93
C ASN A 2 -8.00 47.79 23.55
N ALA A 3 -8.41 47.54 22.30
CA ALA A 3 -8.01 46.38 21.51
C ALA A 3 -6.53 46.54 21.07
N ARG A 4 -5.69 45.54 21.32
CA ARG A 4 -4.38 45.42 20.69
C ARG A 4 -4.48 44.42 19.53
N SER A 5 -4.44 44.96 18.31
CA SER A 5 -4.29 44.19 17.09
C SER A 5 -2.82 43.75 16.96
N SER A 6 -2.58 42.45 16.93
CA SER A 6 -1.27 41.91 16.56
C SER A 6 -1.29 41.61 15.06
N SER A 7 -0.66 42.51 14.30
CA SER A 7 -0.43 42.33 12.87
C SER A 7 0.72 41.35 12.67
N VAL A 8 0.41 40.16 12.16
CA VAL A 8 1.40 39.20 11.62
C VAL A 8 1.86 39.72 10.25
N ARG A 9 3.10 40.16 10.19
CA ARG A 9 3.75 40.53 8.93
C ARG A 9 4.16 39.29 8.19
N PHE A 10 3.47 38.96 7.09
CA PHE A 10 3.98 38.04 6.09
C PHE A 10 5.19 38.67 5.39
N VAL A 11 6.36 38.09 5.56
CA VAL A 11 7.53 38.39 4.73
C VAL A 11 7.36 37.55 3.45
N ALA A 12 6.94 38.21 2.37
CA ALA A 12 6.98 37.62 1.04
C ALA A 12 8.45 37.61 0.58
N VAL A 13 9.08 36.43 0.64
CA VAL A 13 10.38 36.20 0.00
C VAL A 13 10.11 35.96 -1.48
N ALA A 14 10.38 36.99 -2.30
CA ALA A 14 10.38 36.87 -3.75
C ALA A 14 11.56 35.98 -4.18
N TRP A 15 11.30 34.74 -4.58
CA TRP A 15 12.30 33.83 -5.16
C TRP A 15 12.36 34.10 -6.67
N GLY A 16 13.56 34.45 -7.13
CA GLY A 16 13.81 34.64 -8.55
C GLY A 16 13.60 33.35 -9.33
N LEU A 17 12.65 33.39 -10.26
CA LEU A 17 12.41 32.38 -11.27
C LEU A 17 13.60 32.32 -12.24
N ALA A 18 14.64 31.54 -11.89
CA ALA A 18 15.60 31.08 -12.87
C ALA A 18 15.07 29.74 -13.42
N GLY A 19 14.32 29.80 -14.50
CA GLY A 19 13.73 28.62 -15.14
C GLY A 19 14.81 27.60 -15.53
N CYS A 20 14.45 26.32 -15.52
CA CYS A 20 15.14 25.27 -16.27
C CYS A 20 14.90 25.55 -17.76
N THR A 21 15.54 26.56 -18.35
CA THR A 21 15.40 26.86 -19.77
C THR A 21 16.16 25.82 -20.59
N ALA A 22 15.49 25.28 -21.59
CA ALA A 22 16.09 24.52 -22.66
C ALA A 22 17.06 25.42 -23.46
N SER A 23 18.35 25.35 -23.15
CA SER A 23 19.42 25.95 -23.94
C SER A 23 20.50 24.89 -24.16
N GLY A 24 20.69 24.57 -25.41
CA GLY A 24 21.81 23.83 -26.04
C GLY A 24 22.65 22.91 -25.14
N VAL A 25 22.46 21.61 -25.32
CA VAL A 25 23.13 20.52 -24.60
C VAL A 25 24.65 20.62 -24.73
N ARG A 26 25.29 21.22 -23.71
CA ARG A 26 26.56 20.72 -23.19
C ARG A 26 26.31 20.30 -21.77
N SER A 27 26.51 19.03 -21.47
CA SER A 27 26.46 18.49 -20.10
C SER A 27 27.41 19.32 -19.23
N ARG A 28 26.86 20.27 -18.48
CA ARG A 28 27.62 20.90 -17.40
C ARG A 28 27.75 19.82 -16.33
N GLY A 29 28.99 19.47 -15.99
CA GLY A 29 29.29 18.55 -14.90
C GLY A 29 28.65 18.96 -13.56
N PRO A 30 28.67 18.13 -12.51
CA PRO A 30 27.99 18.29 -11.20
C PRO A 30 28.40 19.54 -10.42
N GLY A 31 29.02 20.52 -11.06
CA GLY A 31 29.72 21.67 -10.49
C GLY A 31 28.93 22.66 -9.67
N ASN A 32 27.59 22.52 -9.48
CA ASN A 32 26.76 23.56 -8.87
C ASN A 32 25.67 23.02 -7.93
N LEU A 33 25.95 21.98 -7.14
CA LEU A 33 25.07 21.69 -6.02
C LEU A 33 25.18 22.86 -5.01
N PRO A 34 24.10 23.63 -4.78
CA PRO A 34 24.11 24.73 -3.81
C PRO A 34 24.58 24.28 -2.43
N PRO A 35 25.27 25.14 -1.67
CA PRO A 35 25.77 24.79 -0.35
C PRO A 35 24.67 24.42 0.66
N ASP A 36 23.45 24.88 0.42
CA ASP A 36 22.24 24.66 1.21
C ASP A 36 21.45 23.41 0.78
N LEU A 37 21.98 22.62 -0.18
CA LEU A 37 21.39 21.34 -0.57
C LEU A 37 22.28 20.16 -0.19
N ASP A 38 21.66 19.09 0.32
CA ASP A 38 22.30 17.79 0.55
C ASP A 38 22.32 16.95 -0.73
N ALA A 39 21.20 16.97 -1.49
CA ALA A 39 21.09 16.25 -2.74
C ALA A 39 20.18 16.95 -3.76
N ARG A 40 20.37 16.62 -5.05
CA ARG A 40 19.45 16.98 -6.14
C ARG A 40 19.17 15.76 -6.98
N TYR A 41 17.88 15.49 -7.22
CA TYR A 41 17.39 14.46 -8.13
C TYR A 41 16.84 15.13 -9.39
N THR A 42 17.33 14.71 -10.55
CA THR A 42 16.82 15.19 -11.86
C THR A 42 16.30 14.01 -12.65
N PHE A 43 15.02 14.02 -12.95
CA PHE A 43 14.38 13.10 -13.90
C PHE A 43 14.35 13.77 -15.26
N GLU A 44 14.89 13.12 -16.27
CA GLU A 44 14.97 13.64 -17.65
C GLU A 44 14.41 12.64 -18.62
N LEU A 45 13.31 12.99 -19.31
CA LEU A 45 12.78 12.20 -20.42
C LEU A 45 13.64 12.46 -21.66
N VAL A 46 14.41 11.46 -22.07
CA VAL A 46 15.28 11.53 -23.24
C VAL A 46 14.60 10.84 -24.40
N ARG A 47 14.35 11.60 -25.47
CA ARG A 47 13.80 11.11 -26.73
C ARG A 47 14.92 10.99 -27.75
N ALA A 48 15.38 9.77 -27.96
CA ALA A 48 16.43 9.41 -28.92
C ALA A 48 15.93 8.28 -29.83
N ALA A 49 16.79 7.41 -30.31
CA ALA A 49 16.38 6.20 -31.03
C ALA A 49 15.50 5.28 -30.17
N GLU A 50 15.78 5.24 -28.88
CA GLU A 50 14.93 4.67 -27.84
C GLU A 50 14.59 5.77 -26.84
N THR A 51 13.34 5.86 -26.39
CA THR A 51 12.94 6.77 -25.32
C THR A 51 13.27 6.13 -23.97
N PHE A 52 13.90 6.87 -23.06
CA PHE A 52 14.22 6.40 -21.71
C PHE A 52 14.16 7.57 -20.71
N VAL A 53 14.05 7.27 -19.43
CA VAL A 53 14.20 8.28 -18.38
C VAL A 53 15.61 8.17 -17.80
N ARG A 54 16.37 9.27 -17.85
CA ARG A 54 17.65 9.40 -17.15
C ARG A 54 17.39 10.03 -15.79
N VAL A 55 17.85 9.36 -14.74
CA VAL A 55 17.85 9.91 -13.40
C VAL A 55 19.27 10.32 -13.04
N ARG A 56 19.44 11.54 -12.52
CA ARG A 56 20.72 12.03 -11.99
C ARG A 56 20.56 12.34 -10.53
N VAL A 57 21.54 11.96 -9.74
CA VAL A 57 21.63 12.21 -8.30
C VAL A 57 22.92 12.97 -8.04
N GLU A 58 22.81 14.27 -7.81
CA GLU A 58 23.91 15.10 -7.38
C GLU A 58 23.95 15.14 -5.85
N ALA A 59 25.11 14.87 -5.25
CA ALA A 59 25.30 14.93 -3.80
C ALA A 59 26.73 15.33 -3.46
N ARG A 60 26.97 15.75 -2.22
CA ARG A 60 28.32 15.90 -1.70
C ARG A 60 28.83 14.54 -1.27
N GLY A 61 30.01 14.18 -1.75
CA GLY A 61 30.69 12.97 -1.28
C GLY A 61 31.16 13.10 0.17
N THR A 62 31.54 11.98 0.74
CA THR A 62 32.06 11.90 2.11
C THR A 62 33.36 12.67 2.31
N ARG A 63 33.71 12.95 3.56
CA ARG A 63 35.00 13.57 3.92
C ARG A 63 36.18 12.61 3.76
N GLU A 64 35.89 11.32 3.80
CA GLU A 64 36.84 10.23 3.64
C GLU A 64 37.24 10.03 2.16
N GLY A 65 36.49 10.65 1.22
CA GLY A 65 36.76 10.55 -0.22
C GLY A 65 36.28 9.26 -0.87
N GLU A 66 35.37 8.56 -0.23
CA GLU A 66 34.71 7.39 -0.80
C GLU A 66 33.20 7.47 -0.52
N THR A 67 32.38 7.32 -1.56
CA THR A 67 30.90 7.34 -1.43
C THR A 67 30.31 6.12 -2.12
N THR A 68 29.42 5.45 -1.40
CA THR A 68 28.60 4.35 -1.93
C THR A 68 27.20 4.87 -2.23
N PHE A 69 26.74 4.62 -3.47
CA PHE A 69 25.35 4.74 -3.84
C PHE A 69 24.68 3.38 -3.71
N ALA A 70 23.48 3.34 -3.18
CA ALA A 70 22.69 2.13 -3.00
C ALA A 70 21.33 2.24 -3.69
N ILE A 71 20.73 1.10 -3.98
CA ILE A 71 19.29 0.94 -4.27
C ILE A 71 18.74 -0.13 -3.33
N GLN A 72 17.46 -0.07 -3.02
CA GLN A 72 16.81 -1.06 -2.14
C GLN A 72 16.99 -2.47 -2.69
N GLU A 73 17.19 -3.43 -1.82
CA GLU A 73 17.34 -4.84 -2.19
C GLU A 73 15.97 -5.50 -2.38
N HIS A 74 15.03 -5.23 -1.48
CA HIS A 74 13.67 -5.77 -1.53
C HIS A 74 12.66 -4.76 -0.94
N TRP A 75 11.47 -4.70 -1.53
CA TRP A 75 10.36 -3.90 -1.05
C TRP A 75 9.04 -4.40 -1.62
N GLY A 76 7.97 -4.43 -0.81
CA GLY A 76 6.64 -4.84 -1.27
C GLY A 76 6.58 -6.27 -1.85
N GLY A 77 7.47 -7.16 -1.42
CA GLY A 77 7.57 -8.54 -1.94
C GLY A 77 8.20 -8.67 -3.33
N VAL A 78 8.92 -7.64 -3.77
CA VAL A 78 9.76 -7.64 -4.99
C VAL A 78 11.21 -7.48 -4.57
N GLU A 79 12.11 -8.16 -5.26
CA GLU A 79 13.54 -8.19 -5.01
C GLU A 79 14.32 -7.73 -6.26
N HIS A 80 15.63 -7.50 -6.13
CA HIS A 80 16.54 -7.20 -7.22
C HIS A 80 16.17 -5.95 -8.03
N PHE A 81 15.92 -4.82 -7.34
CA PHE A 81 15.55 -3.56 -8.01
C PHE A 81 16.66 -2.97 -8.87
N GLU A 82 17.93 -3.37 -8.65
CA GLU A 82 19.07 -3.01 -9.49
C GLU A 82 18.94 -3.46 -10.94
N GLU A 83 18.10 -4.47 -11.21
CA GLU A 83 17.81 -4.94 -12.58
C GLU A 83 16.91 -3.98 -13.36
N GLY A 84 16.17 -3.11 -12.66
CA GLY A 84 15.29 -2.09 -13.25
C GLY A 84 16.02 -0.84 -13.75
N ILE A 85 17.32 -0.74 -13.52
CA ILE A 85 18.15 0.39 -13.95
C ILE A 85 19.35 -0.08 -14.78
N ARG A 86 19.81 0.78 -15.69
CA ARG A 86 20.96 0.48 -16.55
C ARG A 86 21.92 1.67 -16.67
N ALA A 87 23.09 1.46 -17.22
CA ALA A 87 24.08 2.49 -17.55
C ALA A 87 24.43 3.39 -16.35
N VAL A 88 24.69 2.79 -15.17
CA VAL A 88 25.10 3.55 -13.99
C VAL A 88 26.51 4.09 -14.20
N GLU A 89 26.64 5.42 -14.17
CA GLU A 89 27.90 6.16 -14.24
C GLU A 89 27.98 7.14 -13.07
N VAL A 90 29.20 7.38 -12.58
CA VAL A 90 29.45 8.44 -11.59
C VAL A 90 30.52 9.39 -12.12
N ARG A 91 30.30 10.69 -11.93
CA ARG A 91 31.18 11.76 -12.40
C ARG A 91 31.59 12.67 -11.26
N ASP A 92 32.80 13.20 -11.35
CA ASP A 92 33.30 14.24 -10.44
C ASP A 92 32.75 15.64 -10.81
N ARG A 93 33.10 16.63 -9.99
CA ARG A 93 32.72 18.03 -10.21
C ARG A 93 33.13 18.59 -11.59
N ALA A 94 34.21 18.07 -12.17
CA ALA A 94 34.68 18.48 -13.51
C ALA A 94 33.98 17.72 -14.65
N GLY A 95 33.05 16.79 -14.32
CA GLY A 95 32.35 15.94 -15.28
C GLY A 95 33.18 14.74 -15.76
N ARG A 96 34.30 14.44 -15.12
CA ARG A 96 35.12 13.26 -15.46
C ARG A 96 34.49 12.02 -14.85
N ALA A 97 34.43 10.94 -15.64
CA ALA A 97 33.96 9.66 -15.13
C ALA A 97 34.90 9.11 -14.05
N LEU A 98 34.32 8.67 -12.94
CA LEU A 98 35.00 8.00 -11.86
C LEU A 98 34.90 6.47 -12.05
N SER A 99 35.90 5.75 -11.56
CA SER A 99 35.86 4.29 -11.55
C SER A 99 34.86 3.82 -10.50
N VAL A 100 33.90 3.01 -10.94
CA VAL A 100 32.83 2.47 -10.08
C VAL A 100 33.18 1.06 -9.67
N GLU A 101 33.26 0.79 -8.38
CA GLU A 101 33.35 -0.55 -7.80
C GLU A 101 31.98 -1.07 -7.42
N ARG A 102 31.74 -2.36 -7.51
CA ARG A 102 30.46 -3.02 -7.17
C ARG A 102 30.64 -3.94 -5.95
N PRO A 103 30.60 -3.42 -4.70
CA PRO A 103 30.76 -4.26 -3.51
C PRO A 103 29.57 -5.23 -3.32
N ALA A 104 28.39 -4.91 -3.86
CA ALA A 104 27.21 -5.78 -3.93
C ALA A 104 26.41 -5.48 -5.20
N SER A 105 25.44 -6.34 -5.55
CA SER A 105 24.59 -6.15 -6.74
C SER A 105 23.85 -4.82 -6.75
N ASN A 106 23.44 -4.35 -5.56
CA ASN A 106 22.66 -3.14 -5.32
C ASN A 106 23.49 -1.96 -4.80
N ARG A 107 24.86 -1.98 -4.93
CA ARG A 107 25.75 -0.93 -4.44
C ARG A 107 26.83 -0.56 -5.47
N TRP A 108 27.15 0.74 -5.53
CA TRP A 108 28.15 1.34 -6.41
C TRP A 108 29.04 2.28 -5.62
N SER A 109 30.28 1.89 -5.35
CA SER A 109 31.27 2.70 -4.62
C SER A 109 32.21 3.43 -5.55
N VAL A 110 32.52 4.67 -5.23
CA VAL A 110 33.44 5.53 -5.99
C VAL A 110 34.38 6.29 -5.07
N ARG A 111 35.61 6.47 -5.52
CA ARG A 111 36.61 7.33 -4.86
C ARG A 111 36.66 8.70 -5.53
N HIS A 112 36.70 9.75 -4.70
CA HIS A 112 36.64 11.14 -5.13
C HIS A 112 37.46 12.03 -4.17
N ALA A 113 37.65 13.32 -4.48
CA ALA A 113 38.28 14.25 -3.55
C ALA A 113 37.36 14.46 -2.30
N PRO A 114 37.89 14.62 -1.10
CA PRO A 114 37.12 14.84 0.12
C PRO A 114 36.04 15.90 -0.02
N SER A 115 34.80 15.56 0.32
CA SER A 115 33.63 16.46 0.25
C SER A 115 33.34 17.05 -1.14
N GLU A 116 33.87 16.47 -2.20
CA GLU A 116 33.61 16.89 -3.59
C GLU A 116 32.15 16.62 -3.97
N ALA A 117 31.56 17.50 -4.78
CA ALA A 117 30.28 17.23 -5.40
C ALA A 117 30.43 16.16 -6.49
N ILE A 118 29.65 15.11 -6.41
CA ILE A 118 29.61 13.99 -7.36
C ILE A 118 28.21 13.81 -7.93
N GLU A 119 28.11 13.26 -9.13
CA GLU A 119 26.86 12.96 -9.81
C GLU A 119 26.83 11.48 -10.18
N ALA A 120 25.89 10.73 -9.63
CA ALA A 120 25.51 9.43 -10.16
C ALA A 120 24.39 9.60 -11.18
N SER A 121 24.47 8.91 -12.31
CA SER A 121 23.41 8.88 -13.32
C SER A 121 23.13 7.46 -13.77
N TYR A 122 21.86 7.19 -14.09
CA TYR A 122 21.40 5.91 -14.59
C TYR A 122 20.16 6.07 -15.48
N GLU A 123 19.78 5.02 -16.18
CA GLU A 123 18.66 5.03 -17.12
C GLU A 123 17.61 3.99 -16.73
N ILE A 124 16.34 4.39 -16.88
CA ILE A 124 15.18 3.51 -16.82
C ILE A 124 14.70 3.33 -18.26
N ALA A 125 14.82 2.11 -18.75
CA ALA A 125 14.44 1.74 -20.11
C ALA A 125 12.92 1.60 -20.25
N PRO A 126 12.38 1.61 -21.50
CA PRO A 126 10.99 1.25 -21.73
C PRO A 126 10.69 -0.16 -21.22
N THR A 127 9.57 -0.31 -20.50
CA THR A 127 9.17 -1.59 -19.89
C THR A 127 8.09 -2.31 -20.69
N GLY A 128 7.57 -1.69 -21.76
CA GLY A 128 6.55 -2.27 -22.61
C GLY A 128 5.61 -1.22 -23.19
N THR A 129 4.43 -1.64 -23.60
CA THR A 129 3.38 -0.77 -24.14
C THR A 129 2.33 -0.37 -23.10
N GLU A 130 2.27 -1.07 -21.98
CA GLU A 130 1.35 -0.87 -20.85
C GLU A 130 2.03 -1.27 -19.54
N VAL A 131 1.52 -0.81 -18.43
CA VAL A 131 1.97 -1.26 -17.09
C VAL A 131 1.46 -2.68 -16.88
N GLU A 132 2.36 -3.60 -16.58
CA GLU A 132 2.00 -5.00 -16.37
C GLU A 132 1.15 -5.18 -15.11
N ASP A 133 0.09 -6.00 -15.21
CA ASP A 133 -0.75 -6.36 -14.07
C ASP A 133 -0.09 -7.47 -13.23
N SER A 134 1.02 -7.16 -12.63
CA SER A 134 1.77 -8.00 -11.73
C SER A 134 2.30 -7.17 -10.56
N ARG A 135 2.77 -7.82 -9.49
CA ARG A 135 3.42 -7.13 -8.36
C ARG A 135 4.66 -6.36 -8.84
N GLU A 136 5.45 -6.96 -9.73
CA GLU A 136 6.62 -6.32 -10.31
C GLU A 136 6.26 -5.11 -11.17
N GLY A 137 5.25 -5.23 -12.05
CA GLY A 137 4.78 -4.12 -12.88
C GLY A 137 4.25 -2.94 -12.07
N ARG A 138 3.72 -3.16 -10.86
CA ARG A 138 3.27 -2.08 -9.97
C ARG A 138 4.41 -1.39 -9.25
N TYR A 139 5.44 -2.12 -8.86
CA TYR A 139 6.44 -1.61 -7.91
C TYR A 139 7.79 -1.31 -8.55
N ARG A 140 8.20 -1.98 -9.62
CA ARG A 140 9.42 -1.58 -10.36
C ARG A 140 9.22 -0.24 -11.07
N PRO A 141 10.30 0.52 -11.36
CA PRO A 141 10.20 1.67 -12.24
C PRO A 141 9.62 1.28 -13.60
N VAL A 142 8.65 2.04 -14.08
CA VAL A 142 7.95 1.77 -15.35
C VAL A 142 8.02 2.98 -16.27
N LEU A 143 8.35 2.72 -17.53
CA LEU A 143 8.24 3.65 -18.64
C LEU A 143 7.47 2.99 -19.79
N VAL A 144 6.28 3.50 -20.06
CA VAL A 144 5.43 3.12 -21.18
C VAL A 144 5.10 4.36 -22.03
N PRO A 145 4.55 4.26 -23.24
CA PRO A 145 4.38 5.40 -24.13
C PRO A 145 3.59 6.59 -23.58
N SER A 146 2.70 6.37 -22.62
CA SER A 146 1.84 7.41 -22.03
C SER A 146 2.15 7.74 -20.57
N LEU A 147 3.09 7.00 -19.95
CA LEU A 147 3.29 7.06 -18.50
C LEU A 147 4.73 6.70 -18.10
N PHE A 148 5.24 7.42 -17.12
CA PHE A 148 6.40 7.04 -16.30
C PHE A 148 5.96 7.04 -14.84
N HIS A 149 6.25 5.98 -14.10
CA HIS A 149 6.16 5.99 -12.64
C HIS A 149 7.39 5.34 -12.00
N LEU A 150 7.73 5.85 -10.82
CA LEU A 150 8.81 5.35 -10.00
C LEU A 150 8.42 5.55 -8.54
N ILE A 151 8.41 4.47 -7.76
CA ILE A 151 8.39 4.53 -6.31
C ILE A 151 9.85 4.70 -5.87
N GLY A 152 10.13 5.68 -5.03
CA GLY A 152 11.52 6.00 -4.68
C GLY A 152 12.27 4.84 -4.03
N GLU A 153 11.60 4.02 -3.21
CA GLU A 153 12.19 2.82 -2.61
C GLU A 153 12.75 1.86 -3.67
N THR A 154 12.09 1.77 -4.81
CA THR A 154 12.36 0.73 -5.80
C THR A 154 13.16 1.22 -7.01
N GLY A 155 13.38 2.54 -7.11
CA GLY A 155 13.98 3.10 -8.32
C GLY A 155 14.99 4.24 -8.10
N LEU A 156 15.15 4.76 -6.88
CA LEU A 156 16.15 5.79 -6.62
C LEU A 156 17.47 5.17 -6.15
N LEU A 157 18.57 5.64 -6.72
CA LEU A 157 19.88 5.53 -6.10
C LEU A 157 20.03 6.63 -5.03
N TRP A 158 20.61 6.29 -3.90
CA TRP A 158 20.94 7.27 -2.86
C TRP A 158 22.35 7.08 -2.30
N PRO A 159 23.02 8.19 -1.90
CA PRO A 159 24.31 8.08 -1.20
C PRO A 159 24.06 7.58 0.23
N GLU A 160 24.65 6.44 0.60
CA GLU A 160 24.41 5.77 1.89
C GLU A 160 24.74 6.66 3.10
N HIS A 161 25.72 7.55 3.00
CA HIS A 161 26.09 8.45 4.10
C HIS A 161 25.04 9.53 4.40
N LEU A 162 24.02 9.72 3.56
CA LEU A 162 22.88 10.59 3.81
C LEU A 162 21.71 9.86 4.50
N GLU A 163 21.82 8.54 4.66
CA GLU A 163 20.80 7.73 5.33
C GLU A 163 20.63 8.16 6.80
N GLY A 164 19.42 8.04 7.31
CA GLY A 164 19.07 8.37 8.69
C GLY A 164 17.82 9.26 8.77
N ASP A 165 17.35 9.51 9.99
CA ASP A 165 16.08 10.21 10.27
C ASP A 165 16.22 11.75 10.20
N GLU A 166 17.45 12.26 10.06
CA GLU A 166 17.69 13.71 9.97
C GLU A 166 17.13 14.28 8.67
N PRO A 167 16.39 15.40 8.73
CA PRO A 167 15.89 16.07 7.54
C PRO A 167 17.03 16.52 6.61
N ARG A 168 16.93 16.17 5.32
CA ARG A 168 17.83 16.57 4.25
C ARG A 168 17.15 17.61 3.36
N ALA A 169 17.91 18.61 2.92
CA ALA A 169 17.46 19.55 1.91
C ALA A 169 17.65 18.94 0.51
N ILE A 170 16.55 18.47 -0.07
CA ILE A 170 16.57 17.76 -1.36
C ILE A 170 15.82 18.57 -2.41
N GLU A 171 16.42 18.74 -3.57
CA GLU A 171 15.80 19.39 -4.73
C GLU A 171 15.44 18.34 -5.77
N VAL A 172 14.22 18.45 -6.32
CA VAL A 172 13.73 17.60 -7.42
C VAL A 172 13.54 18.44 -8.66
N CYS A 173 14.02 17.95 -9.81
CA CYS A 173 13.87 18.60 -11.11
C CYS A 173 13.32 17.60 -12.15
N TRP A 174 12.37 18.06 -12.98
CA TRP A 174 11.84 17.35 -14.12
C TRP A 174 12.26 18.05 -15.41
N ARG A 175 12.70 17.30 -16.42
CA ARG A 175 13.14 17.81 -17.71
C ARG A 175 12.62 16.95 -18.87
N GLY A 176 12.26 17.56 -19.98
CA GLY A 176 11.82 16.86 -21.18
C GLY A 176 10.39 16.31 -21.12
N PHE A 177 9.74 16.33 -19.98
CA PHE A 177 8.36 15.85 -19.81
C PHE A 177 7.34 16.84 -20.32
N GLU A 178 7.51 18.13 -20.01
CA GLU A 178 6.62 19.20 -20.47
C GLU A 178 6.66 19.34 -22.00
N GLU A 179 7.87 19.25 -22.60
CA GLU A 179 8.03 19.25 -24.06
C GLU A 179 7.40 18.02 -24.71
N ALA A 180 7.20 16.95 -23.94
CA ALA A 180 6.43 15.78 -24.33
C ALA A 180 4.91 15.94 -24.22
N GLY A 181 4.45 17.04 -23.62
CA GLY A 181 3.05 17.26 -23.27
C GLY A 181 2.62 16.50 -22.01
N TRP A 182 3.58 15.99 -21.23
CA TRP A 182 3.32 15.24 -20.02
C TRP A 182 3.25 16.15 -18.80
N LYS A 183 2.29 15.89 -17.92
CA LYS A 183 2.25 16.48 -16.59
C LYS A 183 3.07 15.66 -15.62
N VAL A 184 3.56 16.30 -14.55
CA VAL A 184 4.35 15.65 -13.49
C VAL A 184 3.66 15.84 -12.15
N ILE A 185 3.73 14.83 -11.30
CA ILE A 185 3.31 14.87 -9.90
C ILE A 185 4.23 13.98 -9.07
N SER A 186 4.39 14.33 -7.81
CA SER A 186 5.06 13.47 -6.83
C SER A 186 4.27 13.48 -5.52
N SER A 187 4.65 12.62 -4.58
CA SER A 187 4.13 12.68 -3.22
C SER A 187 4.33 14.05 -2.54
N PHE A 188 5.21 14.90 -3.07
CA PHE A 188 5.52 16.23 -2.52
C PHE A 188 4.79 17.39 -3.22
N GLY A 189 4.18 17.16 -4.38
CA GLY A 189 3.41 18.19 -5.11
C GLY A 189 3.11 17.82 -6.56
N ALA A 190 2.02 18.43 -7.06
CA ALA A 190 1.70 18.53 -8.47
C ALA A 190 2.19 19.89 -8.97
N GLU A 191 3.13 19.87 -9.92
CA GLU A 191 3.80 21.11 -10.41
C GLU A 191 4.31 22.02 -9.24
N PRO A 192 5.47 22.58 -9.31
CA PRO A 192 6.28 22.87 -10.50
C PRO A 192 7.27 21.77 -10.87
N THR A 193 7.85 21.90 -12.07
CA THR A 193 8.92 21.00 -12.57
C THR A 193 10.23 21.10 -11.77
N ARG A 194 10.29 21.96 -10.78
CA ARG A 194 11.40 22.10 -9.84
C ARG A 194 10.88 22.55 -8.48
N PHE A 195 11.21 21.78 -7.44
CA PHE A 195 10.81 22.07 -6.07
C PHE A 195 11.85 21.54 -5.07
N ARG A 196 11.76 22.00 -3.82
CA ARG A 196 12.61 21.55 -2.71
C ARG A 196 11.77 20.98 -1.59
N VAL A 197 12.28 19.95 -0.96
CA VAL A 197 11.73 19.33 0.24
C VAL A 197 12.78 19.26 1.34
N SER A 198 12.31 19.29 2.59
CA SER A 198 13.10 18.97 3.76
C SER A 198 12.49 17.74 4.40
N ARG A 199 13.10 16.59 4.20
CA ARG A 199 12.63 15.27 4.65
C ARG A 199 13.83 14.38 4.99
N SER A 200 13.64 13.40 5.85
CA SER A 200 14.60 12.31 5.97
C SER A 200 14.78 11.60 4.63
N LEU A 201 15.91 10.96 4.41
CA LEU A 201 16.12 10.25 3.15
C LEU A 201 15.21 9.02 3.01
N PRO A 202 14.89 8.25 4.07
CA PRO A 202 13.84 7.23 4.03
C PRO A 202 12.48 7.80 3.61
N ASP A 203 11.98 8.90 4.21
CA ASP A 203 10.73 9.53 3.79
C ASP A 203 10.76 9.99 2.33
N PHE A 204 11.90 10.53 1.87
CA PHE A 204 12.04 10.95 0.48
C PHE A 204 11.97 9.79 -0.49
N ARG A 205 12.52 8.63 -0.13
CA ARG A 205 12.39 7.40 -0.94
C ARG A 205 10.99 6.80 -0.86
N HIS A 206 10.31 6.95 0.27
CA HIS A 206 8.93 6.47 0.45
C HIS A 206 7.90 7.36 -0.28
N ALA A 207 8.23 7.75 -1.51
CA ALA A 207 7.45 8.67 -2.34
C ALA A 207 7.24 8.14 -3.76
N LEU A 208 6.13 8.57 -4.39
CA LEU A 208 5.86 8.35 -5.80
C LEU A 208 6.38 9.52 -6.63
N PHE A 209 6.97 9.21 -7.78
CA PHE A 209 7.31 10.12 -8.87
C PHE A 209 6.58 9.66 -10.13
N LEU A 210 5.65 10.48 -10.61
CA LEU A 210 4.74 10.12 -11.69
C LEU A 210 4.74 11.19 -12.76
N ALA A 211 4.82 10.80 -14.03
CA ALA A 211 4.68 11.69 -15.19
C ALA A 211 3.90 11.00 -16.29
N GLY A 212 3.14 11.76 -17.07
CA GLY A 212 2.39 11.20 -18.19
C GLY A 212 1.26 12.09 -18.68
N ASP A 213 0.37 11.49 -19.47
CA ASP A 213 -0.91 12.09 -19.84
C ASP A 213 -1.87 11.97 -18.65
N LEU A 214 -1.76 12.93 -17.72
CA LEU A 214 -2.46 12.92 -16.45
C LEU A 214 -3.60 13.94 -16.44
N ARG A 215 -4.75 13.53 -15.90
CA ARG A 215 -5.83 14.43 -15.50
C ARG A 215 -5.66 14.73 -14.01
N LEU A 216 -5.44 16.01 -13.70
CA LEU A 216 -5.18 16.48 -12.34
C LEU A 216 -6.42 17.19 -11.81
N HIS A 217 -6.88 16.76 -10.63
CA HIS A 217 -8.00 17.35 -9.91
C HIS A 217 -7.53 17.80 -8.54
N ARG A 218 -7.90 19.03 -8.17
CA ARG A 218 -7.61 19.58 -6.84
C ARG A 218 -8.90 19.91 -6.11
N VAL A 219 -9.07 19.29 -4.95
CA VAL A 219 -10.26 19.49 -4.10
C VAL A 219 -9.82 20.21 -2.82
N PRO A 220 -10.39 21.39 -2.51
CA PRO A 220 -10.17 22.02 -1.21
C PRO A 220 -10.76 21.16 -0.09
N LEU A 221 -9.99 20.96 0.98
CA LEU A 221 -10.42 20.27 2.20
C LEU A 221 -10.21 21.18 3.42
N PRO A 222 -10.90 20.94 4.54
CA PRO A 222 -10.57 21.59 5.80
C PRO A 222 -9.07 21.42 6.12
N GLY A 223 -8.35 22.54 6.29
CA GLY A 223 -6.91 22.53 6.59
C GLY A 223 -5.97 22.25 5.41
N GLY A 224 -6.47 22.01 4.18
CA GLY A 224 -5.58 21.74 3.05
C GLY A 224 -6.29 21.37 1.75
N THR A 225 -5.69 20.47 0.97
CA THR A 225 -6.23 20.01 -0.32
C THR A 225 -6.09 18.50 -0.48
N LEU A 226 -6.93 17.93 -1.35
CA LEU A 226 -6.72 16.62 -1.95
C LEU A 226 -6.35 16.83 -3.43
N ASP A 227 -5.17 16.37 -3.82
CA ASP A 227 -4.75 16.32 -5.23
C ASP A 227 -4.95 14.90 -5.77
N VAL A 228 -5.70 14.75 -6.86
CA VAL A 228 -5.94 13.45 -7.51
C VAL A 228 -5.36 13.49 -8.92
N ALA A 229 -4.46 12.56 -9.22
CA ALA A 229 -3.88 12.38 -10.55
C ALA A 229 -4.42 11.07 -11.15
N ILE A 230 -5.05 11.17 -12.32
CA ILE A 230 -5.62 10.02 -13.02
C ILE A 230 -4.90 9.83 -14.36
N ALA A 231 -4.19 8.70 -14.49
CA ALA A 231 -3.63 8.24 -15.75
C ALA A 231 -4.62 7.31 -16.48
N GLY A 232 -4.46 7.18 -17.81
CA GLY A 232 -5.34 6.33 -18.63
C GLY A 232 -6.74 6.91 -18.85
N THR A 233 -7.47 6.40 -19.85
CA THR A 233 -8.76 6.96 -20.28
C THR A 233 -9.92 5.97 -20.25
N ASP A 234 -9.65 4.67 -20.19
CA ASP A 234 -10.66 3.62 -20.41
C ASP A 234 -11.33 3.10 -19.12
N TRP A 235 -11.42 3.95 -18.10
CA TRP A 235 -12.04 3.61 -16.83
C TRP A 235 -13.55 3.36 -16.95
N GLU A 236 -14.10 2.41 -16.15
CA GLU A 236 -15.55 2.16 -16.05
C GLU A 236 -16.31 3.23 -15.24
N PHE A 237 -15.60 4.23 -14.73
CA PHE A 237 -16.15 5.33 -13.95
C PHE A 237 -15.66 6.68 -14.47
N THR A 238 -16.37 7.74 -14.12
CA THR A 238 -15.94 9.11 -14.44
C THR A 238 -14.93 9.61 -13.39
N ASP A 239 -14.04 10.51 -13.80
CA ASP A 239 -13.12 11.19 -12.89
C ASP A 239 -13.88 11.83 -11.71
N ALA A 240 -15.01 12.50 -11.99
CA ALA A 240 -15.82 13.16 -10.96
C ALA A 240 -16.33 12.18 -9.89
N ALA A 241 -16.81 10.99 -10.29
CA ALA A 241 -17.30 9.98 -9.36
C ALA A 241 -16.15 9.41 -8.49
N PHE A 242 -14.98 9.18 -9.10
CA PHE A 242 -13.79 8.74 -8.35
C PHE A 242 -13.33 9.81 -7.35
N VAL A 243 -13.22 11.06 -7.79
CA VAL A 243 -12.79 12.19 -6.96
C VAL A 243 -13.76 12.42 -5.80
N GLU A 244 -15.08 12.35 -6.03
CA GLU A 244 -16.09 12.45 -4.96
C GLU A 244 -15.92 11.34 -3.90
N MET A 245 -15.79 10.09 -4.35
CA MET A 245 -15.56 8.95 -3.47
C MET A 245 -14.27 9.11 -2.64
N ALA A 246 -13.16 9.44 -3.31
CA ALA A 246 -11.87 9.64 -2.67
C ALA A 246 -11.91 10.78 -1.64
N THR A 247 -12.60 11.88 -1.97
CA THR A 247 -12.79 13.02 -1.06
C THR A 247 -13.49 12.60 0.22
N LYS A 248 -14.63 11.90 0.13
CA LYS A 248 -15.38 11.42 1.30
C LYS A 248 -14.54 10.49 2.18
N ILE A 249 -13.72 9.62 1.57
CA ILE A 249 -12.84 8.72 2.32
C ILE A 249 -11.76 9.50 3.06
N VAL A 250 -11.09 10.45 2.40
CA VAL A 250 -10.04 11.27 3.01
C VAL A 250 -10.59 12.15 4.13
N GLU A 251 -11.73 12.80 3.93
CA GLU A 251 -12.39 13.60 4.97
C GLU A 251 -12.74 12.74 6.18
N SER A 252 -13.37 11.57 5.96
CA SER A 252 -13.76 10.66 7.05
C SER A 252 -12.57 10.19 7.90
N GLY A 253 -11.43 9.89 7.30
CA GLY A 253 -10.20 9.53 8.03
C GLY A 253 -9.61 10.69 8.82
N ARG A 254 -9.57 11.89 8.21
CA ARG A 254 -9.07 13.11 8.86
C ARG A 254 -9.95 13.53 10.04
N ASP A 255 -11.26 13.51 9.86
CA ASP A 255 -12.23 13.84 10.91
C ASP A 255 -12.18 12.82 12.05
N PHE A 256 -11.97 11.53 11.74
CA PHE A 256 -11.85 10.48 12.74
C PHE A 256 -10.70 10.74 13.73
N PHE A 257 -9.54 11.17 13.22
CA PHE A 257 -8.37 11.46 14.05
C PHE A 257 -8.23 12.95 14.44
N ASP A 258 -9.18 13.82 14.05
CA ASP A 258 -9.04 15.28 14.17
C ASP A 258 -7.67 15.77 13.65
N ASP A 259 -7.25 15.21 12.51
CA ASP A 259 -5.92 15.41 11.95
C ASP A 259 -5.94 16.17 10.64
N HIS A 260 -5.90 17.49 10.75
CA HIS A 260 -5.87 18.42 9.62
C HIS A 260 -4.48 19.10 9.45
N ARG A 261 -3.42 18.48 10.02
CA ARG A 261 -2.08 19.10 10.04
C ARG A 261 -1.32 18.98 8.72
N TYR A 262 -1.60 17.96 7.90
CA TYR A 262 -0.97 17.87 6.58
C TYR A 262 -1.76 18.68 5.55
N PRO A 263 -1.10 19.65 4.87
CA PRO A 263 -1.81 20.62 4.03
C PRO A 263 -2.33 19.99 2.72
N THR A 264 -1.73 18.92 2.25
CA THR A 264 -2.12 18.27 1.00
C THR A 264 -1.93 16.77 1.09
N PHE A 265 -2.99 16.01 0.75
CA PHE A 265 -2.92 14.56 0.52
C PHE A 265 -3.06 14.28 -0.98
N ARG A 266 -2.41 13.23 -1.48
CA ARG A 266 -2.37 12.94 -2.93
C ARG A 266 -2.78 11.52 -3.22
N ILE A 267 -3.59 11.34 -4.26
CA ILE A 267 -3.98 10.03 -4.77
C ILE A 267 -3.60 9.97 -6.24
N SER A 268 -2.83 8.96 -6.61
CA SER A 268 -2.47 8.69 -8.00
C SER A 268 -3.12 7.40 -8.46
N LEU A 269 -3.88 7.45 -9.56
CA LEU A 269 -4.54 6.31 -10.18
C LEU A 269 -3.80 5.91 -11.45
N ILE A 270 -3.23 4.70 -11.43
CA ILE A 270 -2.38 4.15 -12.49
C ILE A 270 -3.04 2.91 -13.08
N PRO A 271 -3.32 2.88 -14.41
CA PRO A 271 -3.89 1.70 -15.05
C PRO A 271 -2.85 0.58 -15.16
N VAL A 272 -3.25 -0.67 -14.85
CA VAL A 272 -2.44 -1.88 -15.05
C VAL A 272 -3.17 -2.86 -15.94
N GLY A 273 -2.45 -3.46 -16.87
CA GLY A 273 -3.00 -4.39 -17.86
C GLY A 273 -4.07 -3.76 -18.75
N LYS A 274 -4.71 -4.59 -19.55
CA LYS A 274 -5.81 -4.20 -20.45
C LYS A 274 -7.16 -4.28 -19.75
N LYS A 275 -8.10 -3.48 -20.24
CA LYS A 275 -9.51 -3.60 -19.86
C LYS A 275 -10.02 -5.02 -20.17
N ASP A 276 -10.47 -5.74 -19.16
CA ASP A 276 -11.13 -7.05 -19.27
C ASP A 276 -12.22 -7.15 -18.20
N PRO A 277 -13.51 -7.07 -18.58
CA PRO A 277 -14.62 -7.15 -17.62
C PRO A 277 -14.68 -8.46 -16.81
N ARG A 278 -13.97 -9.50 -17.24
CA ARG A 278 -13.92 -10.80 -16.56
C ARG A 278 -12.75 -10.91 -15.57
N SER A 279 -11.88 -9.92 -15.52
CA SER A 279 -10.70 -9.90 -14.67
C SER A 279 -10.67 -8.65 -13.82
N HIS A 280 -10.51 -8.84 -12.53
CA HIS A 280 -10.39 -7.77 -11.55
C HIS A 280 -8.98 -7.76 -10.98
N SER A 281 -8.38 -6.60 -10.90
CA SER A 281 -7.11 -6.41 -10.26
C SER A 281 -7.12 -5.08 -9.51
N LEU A 282 -6.94 -5.17 -8.21
CA LEU A 282 -6.88 -4.06 -7.30
C LEU A 282 -5.54 -4.13 -6.57
N GLY A 283 -4.80 -3.04 -6.56
CA GLY A 283 -3.58 -2.90 -5.79
C GLY A 283 -3.36 -1.45 -5.41
N GLY A 284 -2.65 -1.23 -4.35
CA GLY A 284 -2.29 0.09 -3.90
C GLY A 284 -1.10 0.03 -2.97
N THR A 285 -0.59 1.20 -2.63
CA THR A 285 0.45 1.36 -1.62
C THR A 285 0.37 2.75 -1.00
N GLY A 286 0.40 2.79 0.33
CA GLY A 286 0.58 4.02 1.09
C GLY A 286 2.01 4.53 0.93
N LEU A 287 2.16 5.82 0.72
CA LEU A 287 3.43 6.52 0.55
C LEU A 287 3.39 7.80 1.37
N VAL A 288 4.50 8.54 1.46
CA VAL A 288 4.54 9.77 2.25
C VAL A 288 3.48 10.76 1.72
N ASP A 289 2.58 11.20 2.62
CA ASP A 289 1.47 12.13 2.34
C ASP A 289 0.67 11.79 1.07
N SER A 290 0.67 10.53 0.63
CA SER A 290 0.08 10.12 -0.64
C SER A 290 -0.23 8.63 -0.72
N PHE A 291 -0.93 8.27 -1.79
CA PHE A 291 -1.35 6.93 -2.07
C PHE A 291 -1.33 6.65 -3.57
N ALA A 292 -0.77 5.52 -3.98
CA ALA A 292 -0.77 5.06 -5.36
C ALA A 292 -1.71 3.87 -5.53
N LEU A 293 -2.69 4.01 -6.42
CA LEU A 293 -3.64 2.97 -6.83
C LEU A 293 -3.21 2.39 -8.17
N PHE A 294 -3.10 1.07 -8.24
CA PHE A 294 -2.80 0.31 -9.44
C PHE A 294 -4.01 -0.57 -9.77
N LEU A 295 -4.81 -0.15 -10.74
CA LEU A 295 -6.10 -0.76 -11.02
C LEU A 295 -6.21 -1.18 -12.48
N ARG A 296 -6.88 -2.30 -12.74
CA ARG A 296 -7.31 -2.62 -14.10
C ARG A 296 -8.40 -1.66 -14.53
N PRO A 297 -8.39 -1.15 -15.80
CA PRO A 297 -9.39 -0.18 -16.27
C PRO A 297 -10.85 -0.65 -16.19
N SER A 298 -11.09 -1.97 -16.13
CA SER A 298 -12.41 -2.57 -15.89
C SER A 298 -12.91 -2.51 -14.44
N THR A 299 -12.13 -1.94 -13.52
CA THR A 299 -12.54 -1.76 -12.11
C THR A 299 -13.74 -0.82 -12.03
N ARG A 300 -14.72 -1.17 -11.19
CA ARG A 300 -15.91 -0.37 -10.91
C ARG A 300 -15.85 0.27 -9.53
N LEU A 301 -16.58 1.36 -9.34
CA LEU A 301 -16.75 2.01 -8.03
C LEU A 301 -17.82 1.31 -7.20
N GLU A 302 -18.85 0.76 -7.85
CA GLU A 302 -19.92 0.02 -7.21
C GLU A 302 -19.40 -1.33 -6.69
N LEU A 303 -19.98 -1.79 -5.59
CA LEU A 303 -19.69 -3.11 -5.05
C LEU A 303 -20.37 -4.18 -5.91
N GLU A 304 -19.60 -5.16 -6.33
CA GLU A 304 -20.17 -6.36 -6.95
C GLU A 304 -20.85 -7.22 -5.85
N PRO A 305 -22.00 -7.84 -6.13
CA PRO A 305 -22.64 -8.75 -5.18
C PRO A 305 -21.67 -9.86 -4.74
N GLY A 306 -21.34 -9.91 -3.45
CA GLY A 306 -20.36 -10.83 -2.90
C GLY A 306 -18.90 -10.53 -3.27
N GLY A 307 -18.58 -9.34 -3.75
CA GLY A 307 -17.25 -8.89 -4.16
C GLY A 307 -16.45 -8.13 -3.08
N GLY A 308 -16.87 -8.22 -1.82
CA GLY A 308 -16.20 -7.47 -0.73
C GLY A 308 -16.32 -5.95 -0.88
N ARG A 309 -15.42 -5.20 -0.22
CA ARG A 309 -15.42 -3.73 -0.23
C ARG A 309 -14.95 -3.10 -1.56
N GLY A 310 -14.36 -3.89 -2.45
CA GLY A 310 -13.87 -3.40 -3.74
C GLY A 310 -12.89 -2.22 -3.62
N LEU A 311 -12.94 -1.32 -4.60
CA LEU A 311 -12.06 -0.14 -4.65
C LEU A 311 -12.24 0.81 -3.45
N ARG A 312 -13.49 0.98 -2.98
CA ARG A 312 -13.76 1.82 -1.79
C ARG A 312 -13.02 1.29 -0.57
N GLY A 313 -13.06 -0.03 -0.37
CA GLY A 313 -12.38 -0.70 0.73
C GLY A 313 -10.86 -0.60 0.64
N LEU A 314 -10.30 -0.82 -0.55
CA LEU A 314 -8.87 -0.65 -0.77
C LEU A 314 -8.43 0.77 -0.43
N LEU A 315 -9.12 1.79 -0.99
CA LEU A 315 -8.73 3.18 -0.74
C LEU A 315 -8.87 3.57 0.73
N ALA A 316 -9.93 3.13 1.42
CA ALA A 316 -10.11 3.40 2.85
C ALA A 316 -9.06 2.69 3.72
N HIS A 317 -8.70 1.44 3.37
CA HIS A 317 -7.66 0.67 4.04
C HIS A 317 -6.31 1.37 3.93
N GLU A 318 -5.88 1.67 2.72
CA GLU A 318 -4.58 2.28 2.48
C GLU A 318 -4.48 3.70 3.04
N LEU A 319 -5.57 4.47 2.97
CA LEU A 319 -5.61 5.77 3.63
C LEU A 319 -5.41 5.63 5.14
N PHE A 320 -6.02 4.62 5.77
CA PHE A 320 -5.91 4.44 7.21
C PHE A 320 -4.48 4.15 7.65
N HIS A 321 -3.65 3.56 6.79
CA HIS A 321 -2.22 3.38 7.02
C HIS A 321 -1.44 4.70 7.18
N HIS A 322 -1.98 5.83 6.74
CA HIS A 322 -1.38 7.13 7.04
C HIS A 322 -1.27 7.38 8.55
N TRP A 323 -2.21 6.84 9.33
CA TRP A 323 -2.16 6.89 10.81
C TRP A 323 -1.67 5.58 11.39
N ASN A 324 -2.29 4.44 11.03
CA ASN A 324 -1.96 3.11 11.56
C ASN A 324 -0.86 2.44 10.72
N GLY A 325 0.36 2.87 10.91
CA GLY A 325 1.53 2.39 10.16
C GLY A 325 2.60 3.46 9.98
N GLN A 326 2.23 4.63 9.44
CA GLN A 326 3.19 5.71 9.25
C GLN A 326 3.38 6.60 10.49
N ARG A 327 2.32 6.84 11.28
CA ARG A 327 2.38 7.71 12.46
C ARG A 327 2.34 6.92 13.77
N ILE A 328 1.57 5.84 13.82
CA ILE A 328 1.65 4.82 14.85
C ILE A 328 2.61 3.76 14.30
N GLU A 329 3.90 4.00 14.46
CA GLU A 329 4.95 3.14 13.96
C GLU A 329 5.05 1.83 14.75
N ARG A 330 5.49 0.78 14.07
CA ARG A 330 5.71 -0.56 14.64
C ARG A 330 7.17 -0.74 15.03
N VAL A 331 7.41 -1.57 16.05
CA VAL A 331 8.76 -2.08 16.35
C VAL A 331 9.11 -3.22 15.40
N GLU A 332 10.41 -3.41 15.15
CA GLU A 332 10.91 -4.57 14.42
C GLU A 332 10.91 -5.86 15.29
N PRO A 333 10.63 -7.03 14.73
CA PRO A 333 10.22 -7.25 13.34
C PRO A 333 8.73 -6.96 13.12
N GLU A 334 8.43 -6.04 12.20
CA GLU A 334 7.07 -5.56 11.91
C GLU A 334 6.02 -6.64 11.66
N PRO A 335 6.31 -7.79 11.01
CA PRO A 335 5.30 -8.83 10.77
C PRO A 335 4.62 -9.35 12.03
N LEU A 336 5.29 -9.28 13.19
CA LEU A 336 4.68 -9.65 14.47
C LEU A 336 3.58 -8.69 14.94
N VAL A 337 3.47 -7.51 14.31
CA VAL A 337 2.46 -6.48 14.64
C VAL A 337 1.42 -6.32 13.52
N TYR A 338 1.51 -7.08 12.43
CA TYR A 338 0.57 -6.99 11.30
C TYR A 338 -0.88 -7.30 11.67
N TRP A 339 -1.13 -8.12 12.70
CA TRP A 339 -2.49 -8.32 13.21
C TRP A 339 -3.17 -7.00 13.64
N PHE A 340 -2.39 -6.04 14.12
CA PHE A 340 -2.87 -4.70 14.46
C PHE A 340 -2.84 -3.78 13.24
N SER A 341 -1.68 -3.66 12.56
CA SER A 341 -1.58 -2.68 11.46
C SER A 341 -2.49 -3.03 10.27
N GLU A 342 -2.69 -4.30 9.97
CA GLU A 342 -3.55 -4.72 8.87
C GLU A 342 -4.99 -4.98 9.32
N GLY A 343 -5.16 -5.75 10.40
CA GLY A 343 -6.48 -6.16 10.85
C GLY A 343 -7.33 -5.01 11.41
N PHE A 344 -6.73 -4.11 12.20
CA PHE A 344 -7.44 -2.92 12.67
C PHE A 344 -7.68 -1.94 11.52
N THR A 345 -6.78 -1.87 10.57
CA THR A 345 -6.98 -1.09 9.34
C THR A 345 -8.19 -1.59 8.55
N ASP A 346 -8.35 -2.90 8.39
CA ASP A 346 -9.55 -3.50 7.76
C ASP A 346 -10.83 -3.17 8.53
N PHE A 347 -10.81 -3.28 9.85
CA PHE A 347 -11.93 -2.91 10.71
C PHE A 347 -12.32 -1.43 10.53
N TYR A 348 -11.34 -0.52 10.53
CA TYR A 348 -11.60 0.91 10.39
C TYR A 348 -11.95 1.31 8.96
N ALA A 349 -11.38 0.69 7.95
CA ALA A 349 -11.78 0.92 6.56
C ALA A 349 -13.29 0.66 6.38
N ARG A 350 -13.80 -0.48 6.91
CA ARG A 350 -15.23 -0.79 6.90
C ARG A 350 -16.06 0.21 7.72
N ARG A 351 -15.60 0.56 8.94
CA ARG A 351 -16.29 1.49 9.84
C ARG A 351 -16.39 2.89 9.25
N LEU A 352 -15.31 3.44 8.72
CA LEU A 352 -15.29 4.77 8.13
C LEU A 352 -16.12 4.86 6.85
N LEU A 353 -16.11 3.82 6.03
CA LEU A 353 -16.99 3.74 4.86
C LEU A 353 -18.47 3.73 5.23
N LEU A 354 -18.86 3.04 6.31
CA LEU A 354 -20.23 3.09 6.83
C LEU A 354 -20.58 4.49 7.32
N ARG A 355 -19.71 5.10 8.12
CA ARG A 355 -19.94 6.44 8.71
C ARG A 355 -20.00 7.54 7.66
N SER A 356 -19.21 7.44 6.60
CA SER A 356 -19.24 8.39 5.46
C SER A 356 -20.40 8.14 4.47
N GLY A 357 -21.22 7.12 4.72
CA GLY A 357 -22.33 6.74 3.83
C GLY A 357 -21.91 6.09 2.51
N LEU A 358 -20.66 5.64 2.42
CA LEU A 358 -20.16 4.86 1.28
C LEU A 358 -20.45 3.36 1.39
N LEU A 359 -20.87 2.89 2.56
CA LEU A 359 -21.49 1.58 2.80
C LEU A 359 -22.84 1.76 3.45
N THR A 360 -23.79 0.88 3.12
CA THR A 360 -24.99 0.67 3.89
C THR A 360 -24.72 -0.24 5.09
N PRO A 361 -25.58 -0.28 6.11
CA PRO A 361 -25.46 -1.25 7.22
C PRO A 361 -25.44 -2.71 6.75
N GLU A 362 -26.19 -3.03 5.68
CA GLU A 362 -26.25 -4.37 5.09
C GLU A 362 -24.92 -4.72 4.39
N GLU A 363 -24.33 -3.79 3.66
CA GLU A 363 -23.01 -3.96 3.04
C GLU A 363 -21.91 -4.09 4.09
N TYR A 364 -21.97 -3.31 5.18
CA TYR A 364 -21.09 -3.46 6.34
C TYR A 364 -21.19 -4.87 6.96
N ALA A 365 -22.39 -5.36 7.20
CA ALA A 365 -22.61 -6.69 7.76
C ALA A 365 -22.12 -7.79 6.81
N ALA A 366 -22.33 -7.61 5.51
CA ALA A 366 -21.85 -8.57 4.49
C ALA A 366 -20.32 -8.64 4.47
N ASP A 367 -19.62 -7.51 4.46
CA ASP A 367 -18.16 -7.44 4.50
C ASP A 367 -17.57 -8.03 5.79
N LEU A 368 -18.17 -7.70 6.95
CA LEU A 368 -17.80 -8.31 8.23
C LEU A 368 -17.94 -9.84 8.18
N ASN A 369 -19.06 -10.32 7.63
CA ASN A 369 -19.31 -11.75 7.48
C ASN A 369 -18.30 -12.45 6.56
N GLU A 370 -17.80 -11.77 5.53
CA GLU A 370 -16.74 -12.28 4.67
C GLU A 370 -15.43 -12.41 5.44
N SER A 371 -15.03 -11.38 6.18
CA SER A 371 -13.83 -11.39 7.01
C SER A 371 -13.87 -12.49 8.09
N VAL A 372 -14.99 -12.55 8.84
CA VAL A 372 -15.22 -13.59 9.88
C VAL A 372 -15.18 -14.99 9.27
N ALA A 373 -15.88 -15.22 8.16
CA ALA A 373 -15.85 -16.53 7.49
C ALA A 373 -14.43 -16.86 7.02
N GLY A 374 -13.74 -15.90 6.42
CA GLY A 374 -12.37 -16.08 5.99
C GLY A 374 -11.43 -16.47 7.14
N TYR A 375 -11.61 -15.92 8.34
CA TYR A 375 -10.86 -16.32 9.53
C TYR A 375 -11.19 -17.76 9.95
N PHE A 376 -12.48 -18.08 10.18
CA PHE A 376 -12.88 -19.38 10.70
C PHE A 376 -12.63 -20.54 9.73
N THR A 377 -12.65 -20.29 8.44
CA THR A 377 -12.39 -21.30 7.41
C THR A 377 -10.94 -21.38 6.96
N SER A 378 -10.07 -20.46 7.43
CA SER A 378 -8.65 -20.46 7.11
C SER A 378 -7.97 -21.74 7.61
N PRO A 379 -7.17 -22.42 6.76
CA PRO A 379 -6.41 -23.58 7.17
C PRO A 379 -5.30 -23.25 8.18
N VAL A 380 -4.87 -21.98 8.22
CA VAL A 380 -3.78 -21.47 9.07
C VAL A 380 -4.28 -20.64 10.25
N ARG A 381 -5.59 -20.64 10.56
CA ARG A 381 -6.16 -19.79 11.63
C ARG A 381 -5.55 -20.03 13.01
N ASN A 382 -5.04 -21.23 13.25
CA ASN A 382 -4.43 -21.62 14.54
C ASN A 382 -2.89 -21.55 14.54
N GLU A 383 -2.29 -21.00 13.48
CA GLU A 383 -0.85 -20.80 13.47
C GLU A 383 -0.42 -19.67 14.42
N PRO A 384 0.69 -19.82 15.13
CA PRO A 384 1.21 -18.77 16.01
C PRO A 384 1.70 -17.56 15.20
N ASN A 385 1.87 -16.42 15.88
CA ASN A 385 2.26 -15.18 15.22
C ASN A 385 3.64 -15.25 14.53
N GLU A 386 4.57 -16.07 15.08
CA GLU A 386 5.88 -16.29 14.43
C GLU A 386 5.77 -16.90 13.03
N ARG A 387 4.67 -17.60 12.72
CA ARG A 387 4.41 -18.11 11.39
C ARG A 387 4.28 -16.99 10.36
N ILE A 388 3.71 -15.85 10.76
CA ILE A 388 3.57 -14.66 9.90
C ILE A 388 4.95 -14.10 9.58
N LEU A 389 5.83 -13.99 10.57
CA LEU A 389 7.21 -13.54 10.36
C LEU A 389 7.97 -14.41 9.35
N ALA A 390 7.76 -15.74 9.40
CA ALA A 390 8.47 -16.67 8.54
C ALA A 390 7.94 -16.70 7.10
N ASP A 391 6.64 -16.60 6.89
CA ASP A 391 6.00 -17.00 5.63
C ASP A 391 5.01 -15.96 5.05
N PHE A 392 4.90 -14.76 5.59
CA PHE A 392 3.97 -13.74 5.12
C PHE A 392 4.06 -13.53 3.59
N TRP A 393 5.26 -13.41 3.07
CA TRP A 393 5.50 -13.17 1.64
C TRP A 393 5.57 -14.47 0.79
N ARG A 394 5.43 -15.65 1.43
CA ARG A 394 5.65 -16.96 0.78
C ARG A 394 4.41 -17.81 0.69
N ASN A 395 3.37 -17.50 1.47
CA ASN A 395 2.16 -18.30 1.54
C ASN A 395 0.93 -17.40 1.63
N GLY A 396 0.06 -17.45 0.63
CA GLY A 396 -1.11 -16.57 0.52
C GLY A 396 -2.16 -16.76 1.64
N ASP A 397 -2.26 -17.92 2.28
CA ASP A 397 -3.12 -18.09 3.44
C ASP A 397 -2.51 -17.44 4.69
N VAL A 398 -1.18 -17.52 4.85
CA VAL A 398 -0.45 -16.87 5.94
C VAL A 398 -0.45 -15.35 5.75
N GLU A 399 -0.31 -14.85 4.51
CA GLU A 399 -0.43 -13.43 4.18
C GLU A 399 -1.77 -12.84 4.65
N LYS A 400 -2.87 -13.58 4.48
CA LYS A 400 -4.21 -13.12 4.86
C LYS A 400 -4.54 -13.28 6.35
N LEU A 401 -3.76 -14.05 7.08
CA LEU A 401 -4.06 -14.35 8.48
C LEU A 401 -4.07 -13.12 9.38
N PRO A 402 -3.08 -12.21 9.36
CA PRO A 402 -3.10 -11.02 10.21
C PRO A 402 -4.27 -10.10 9.93
N TYR A 403 -4.68 -9.92 8.68
CA TYR A 403 -5.87 -9.13 8.31
C TYR A 403 -7.12 -9.67 8.98
N ARG A 404 -7.41 -10.95 8.77
CA ARG A 404 -8.65 -11.59 9.24
C ARG A 404 -8.67 -11.80 10.76
N ARG A 405 -7.54 -12.26 11.33
CA ARG A 405 -7.39 -12.42 12.79
C ARG A 405 -7.50 -11.07 13.49
N GLY A 406 -6.80 -10.07 12.98
CA GLY A 406 -6.78 -8.73 13.56
C GLY A 406 -8.13 -8.02 13.45
N ASP A 407 -8.86 -8.15 12.35
CA ASP A 407 -10.22 -7.61 12.22
C ASP A 407 -11.16 -8.22 13.28
N VAL A 408 -11.12 -9.54 13.48
CA VAL A 408 -11.87 -10.21 14.56
C VAL A 408 -11.45 -9.69 15.94
N VAL A 409 -10.16 -9.53 16.18
CA VAL A 409 -9.62 -8.98 17.45
C VAL A 409 -10.09 -7.55 17.65
N ALA A 410 -10.16 -6.72 16.61
CA ALA A 410 -10.67 -5.35 16.68
C ALA A 410 -12.16 -5.31 17.08
N VAL A 411 -12.99 -6.17 16.48
CA VAL A 411 -14.43 -6.32 16.86
C VAL A 411 -14.55 -6.69 18.33
N LEU A 412 -13.80 -7.70 18.80
CA LEU A 412 -13.84 -8.14 20.20
C LEU A 412 -13.37 -7.04 21.16
N THR A 413 -12.33 -6.30 20.75
CA THR A 413 -11.75 -5.23 21.57
C THR A 413 -12.70 -4.04 21.68
N ASP A 414 -13.35 -3.62 20.58
CA ASP A 414 -14.37 -2.56 20.61
C ASP A 414 -15.50 -2.91 21.57
N ALA A 415 -16.04 -4.13 21.47
CA ALA A 415 -17.10 -4.61 22.36
C ALA A 415 -16.65 -4.67 23.82
N ALA A 416 -15.44 -5.14 24.11
CA ALA A 416 -14.91 -5.23 25.46
C ALA A 416 -14.66 -3.85 26.09
N ILE A 417 -14.12 -2.87 25.34
CA ILE A 417 -13.95 -1.49 25.82
C ILE A 417 -15.31 -0.85 26.12
N ARG A 418 -16.28 -0.99 25.22
CA ARG A 418 -17.65 -0.50 25.45
C ARG A 418 -18.26 -1.12 26.71
N LYS A 419 -18.13 -2.42 26.88
CA LYS A 419 -18.64 -3.13 28.07
C LYS A 419 -17.96 -2.64 29.35
N ALA A 420 -16.65 -2.54 29.38
CA ALA A 420 -15.87 -2.10 30.54
C ALA A 420 -16.16 -0.65 30.95
N SER A 421 -16.46 0.21 29.98
CA SER A 421 -16.74 1.64 30.19
C SER A 421 -18.25 1.97 30.34
N GLY A 422 -19.13 0.98 30.30
CA GLY A 422 -20.56 1.22 30.24
C GLY A 422 -21.03 1.99 29.00
N GLY A 423 -20.29 1.86 27.90
CA GLY A 423 -20.55 2.54 26.62
C GLY A 423 -19.91 3.92 26.48
N ALA A 424 -19.20 4.41 27.50
CA ALA A 424 -18.59 5.75 27.47
C ALA A 424 -17.35 5.83 26.57
N ARG A 425 -16.65 4.71 26.34
CA ARG A 425 -15.47 4.59 25.46
C ARG A 425 -15.66 3.45 24.47
N SER A 426 -14.86 3.52 23.41
CA SER A 426 -14.83 2.54 22.32
C SER A 426 -13.40 2.31 21.86
N LEU A 427 -13.21 1.48 20.83
CA LEU A 427 -11.92 1.31 20.18
C LEU A 427 -11.44 2.62 19.51
N ASP A 428 -12.36 3.51 19.15
CA ASP A 428 -12.02 4.83 18.58
C ASP A 428 -11.17 5.66 19.54
N ASP A 429 -11.53 5.66 20.84
CA ASP A 429 -10.76 6.37 21.88
C ASP A 429 -9.37 5.74 22.07
N PHE A 430 -9.29 4.42 22.01
CA PHE A 430 -8.03 3.70 22.10
C PHE A 430 -7.08 4.06 20.94
N MET A 431 -7.60 4.14 19.71
CA MET A 431 -6.78 4.51 18.54
C MET A 431 -6.31 5.96 18.58
N ARG A 432 -7.16 6.88 19.05
CA ARG A 432 -6.76 8.28 19.23
C ARG A 432 -5.70 8.44 20.32
N ASP A 433 -5.85 7.72 21.45
CA ASP A 433 -4.84 7.68 22.52
C ASP A 433 -3.50 7.12 22.01
N LEU A 434 -3.51 6.11 21.12
CA LEU A 434 -2.31 5.58 20.49
C LEU A 434 -1.63 6.62 19.59
N LEU A 435 -2.40 7.31 18.74
CA LEU A 435 -1.87 8.34 17.85
C LEU A 435 -1.29 9.51 18.65
N GLU A 436 -1.92 9.94 19.72
CA GLU A 436 -1.42 11.00 20.60
C GLU A 436 -0.06 10.62 21.21
N ARG A 437 0.08 9.40 21.75
CA ARG A 437 1.35 8.92 22.32
C ARG A 437 2.44 8.77 21.28
N ALA A 438 2.12 8.25 20.10
CA ALA A 438 3.08 8.13 19.01
C ALA A 438 3.57 9.50 18.54
N THR A 439 2.68 10.49 18.40
CA THR A 439 3.03 11.82 17.88
C THR A 439 3.67 12.74 18.91
N SER A 440 3.34 12.62 20.19
CA SER A 440 3.89 13.44 21.27
C SER A 440 5.15 12.85 21.93
N GLY A 441 5.25 11.52 21.97
CA GLY A 441 6.29 10.77 22.66
C GLY A 441 7.20 9.91 21.78
N GLY A 442 6.90 9.77 20.48
CA GLY A 442 7.65 8.88 19.58
C GLY A 442 7.48 7.39 19.95
N GLU A 443 6.38 7.02 20.62
CA GLU A 443 6.13 5.65 21.05
C GLU A 443 5.82 4.77 19.83
N LYS A 444 6.63 3.71 19.63
CA LYS A 444 6.36 2.67 18.65
C LYS A 444 5.61 1.52 19.31
N VAL A 445 4.70 0.88 18.58
CA VAL A 445 3.88 -0.19 19.11
C VAL A 445 4.48 -1.58 18.86
N SER A 446 4.43 -2.43 19.88
CA SER A 446 4.70 -3.87 19.79
C SER A 446 3.42 -4.65 20.12
N THR A 447 3.42 -5.95 19.85
CA THR A 447 2.32 -6.83 20.29
C THR A 447 2.11 -6.76 21.81
N GLU A 448 3.18 -6.72 22.59
CA GLU A 448 3.13 -6.64 24.06
C GLU A 448 2.51 -5.32 24.52
N SER A 449 2.99 -4.17 24.00
CA SER A 449 2.48 -2.84 24.37
C SER A 449 1.00 -2.66 23.99
N LEU A 450 0.58 -3.23 22.86
CA LEU A 450 -0.82 -3.22 22.42
C LEU A 450 -1.70 -4.08 23.33
N VAL A 451 -1.28 -5.30 23.66
CA VAL A 451 -2.01 -6.19 24.58
C VAL A 451 -2.13 -5.57 25.97
N GLU A 452 -1.06 -4.97 26.50
CA GLU A 452 -1.10 -4.23 27.76
C GLU A 452 -2.05 -3.02 27.70
N GLY A 453 -2.03 -2.26 26.59
CA GLY A 453 -2.93 -1.15 26.35
C GLY A 453 -4.40 -1.59 26.34
N ILE A 454 -4.71 -2.70 25.67
CA ILE A 454 -6.04 -3.32 25.67
C ILE A 454 -6.42 -3.73 27.10
N GLY A 455 -5.49 -4.30 27.87
CA GLY A 455 -5.72 -4.67 29.27
C GLY A 455 -6.09 -3.47 30.16
N ARG A 456 -5.41 -2.34 29.99
CA ARG A 456 -5.74 -1.08 30.68
C ARG A 456 -7.12 -0.56 30.30
N ALA A 457 -7.53 -0.73 29.05
CA ALA A 457 -8.82 -0.27 28.54
C ALA A 457 -9.98 -1.23 28.87
N THR A 458 -9.69 -2.48 29.23
CA THR A 458 -10.69 -3.55 29.47
C THR A 458 -10.42 -4.29 30.80
N SER A 459 -9.69 -5.40 30.75
CA SER A 459 -9.25 -6.17 31.92
C SER A 459 -8.00 -7.01 31.58
N THR A 460 -7.25 -7.40 32.58
CA THR A 460 -6.09 -8.31 32.43
C THR A 460 -6.49 -9.66 31.81
N GLU A 461 -7.66 -10.19 32.20
CA GLU A 461 -8.17 -11.45 31.65
C GLU A 461 -8.46 -11.35 30.15
N PHE A 462 -9.06 -10.24 29.72
CA PHE A 462 -9.34 -10.01 28.30
C PHE A 462 -8.04 -9.80 27.51
N ALA A 463 -7.08 -9.07 28.06
CA ALA A 463 -5.76 -8.90 27.44
C ALA A 463 -5.06 -10.26 27.23
N GLU A 464 -5.10 -11.13 28.24
CA GLU A 464 -4.51 -12.48 28.13
C GLU A 464 -5.25 -13.34 27.09
N ARG A 465 -6.57 -13.20 26.97
CA ARG A 465 -7.33 -13.82 25.87
C ARG A 465 -6.85 -13.34 24.49
N ILE A 466 -6.66 -12.02 24.33
CA ILE A 466 -6.16 -11.48 23.06
C ILE A 466 -4.73 -11.96 22.79
N ARG A 467 -3.87 -12.00 23.81
CA ARG A 467 -2.52 -12.53 23.68
C ARG A 467 -2.54 -13.98 23.13
N ARG A 468 -3.35 -14.87 23.71
CA ARG A 468 -3.45 -16.25 23.24
C ARG A 468 -3.97 -16.35 21.81
N ILE A 469 -4.95 -15.52 21.43
CA ILE A 469 -5.47 -15.50 20.04
C ILE A 469 -4.39 -15.05 19.06
N VAL A 470 -3.68 -13.97 19.38
CA VAL A 470 -2.71 -13.36 18.48
C VAL A 470 -1.40 -14.12 18.46
N VAL A 471 -0.79 -14.36 19.66
CA VAL A 471 0.56 -14.92 19.77
C VAL A 471 0.55 -16.43 19.62
N ASP A 472 -0.34 -17.11 20.35
CA ASP A 472 -0.33 -18.58 20.43
C ASP A 472 -1.22 -19.25 19.35
N GLY A 473 -2.02 -18.45 18.59
CA GLY A 473 -2.90 -18.99 17.57
C GLY A 473 -4.17 -19.66 18.09
N GLU A 474 -4.62 -19.32 19.32
CA GLU A 474 -5.91 -19.82 19.82
C GLU A 474 -7.06 -19.31 18.94
N THR A 475 -8.03 -20.17 18.62
CA THR A 475 -9.19 -19.74 17.85
C THR A 475 -10.04 -18.73 18.65
N ALA A 476 -10.31 -17.56 18.06
CA ALA A 476 -11.18 -16.56 18.65
C ALA A 476 -12.62 -17.10 18.81
N THR A 477 -13.26 -16.79 19.92
CA THR A 477 -14.70 -16.99 20.11
C THR A 477 -15.41 -15.64 19.97
N ILE A 478 -16.44 -15.58 19.13
CA ILE A 478 -17.25 -14.38 18.90
C ILE A 478 -18.68 -14.69 19.38
N GLU A 479 -19.11 -13.98 20.40
CA GLU A 479 -20.45 -14.12 20.95
C GLU A 479 -21.48 -13.52 19.98
N ALA A 480 -22.69 -14.11 19.92
CA ALA A 480 -23.74 -13.70 18.98
C ALA A 480 -24.24 -12.26 19.23
N ASP A 481 -24.11 -11.75 20.45
CA ASP A 481 -24.55 -10.43 20.89
C ASP A 481 -23.44 -9.36 20.86
N VAL A 482 -22.23 -9.69 20.39
CA VAL A 482 -21.05 -8.82 20.43
C VAL A 482 -21.26 -7.45 19.75
N LEU A 483 -22.15 -7.38 18.76
CA LEU A 483 -22.46 -6.17 17.99
C LEU A 483 -23.89 -5.65 18.25
N GLU A 484 -24.54 -6.13 19.32
CA GLU A 484 -25.84 -5.57 19.70
C GLU A 484 -25.73 -4.11 20.21
N PRO A 485 -26.76 -3.31 20.01
CA PRO A 485 -28.09 -3.61 19.45
C PRO A 485 -28.18 -3.50 17.92
N CYS A 486 -27.09 -3.26 17.20
CA CYS A 486 -27.09 -2.93 15.78
C CYS A 486 -27.15 -4.15 14.86
N LEU A 487 -26.34 -5.15 15.17
CA LEU A 487 -26.34 -6.42 14.44
C LEU A 487 -26.68 -7.55 15.39
N GLU A 488 -27.46 -8.51 14.90
CA GLU A 488 -27.72 -9.77 15.59
C GLU A 488 -26.86 -10.88 14.96
N GLY A 489 -26.20 -11.67 15.80
CA GLY A 489 -25.37 -12.77 15.38
C GLY A 489 -26.12 -14.11 15.47
N ARG A 490 -25.72 -15.03 14.59
CA ARG A 490 -26.10 -16.46 14.64
C ARG A 490 -24.93 -17.30 14.17
N VAL A 491 -24.89 -18.55 14.57
CA VAL A 491 -23.89 -19.48 14.07
C VAL A 491 -24.46 -20.23 12.86
N GLU A 492 -23.76 -20.19 11.75
CA GLU A 492 -24.06 -20.96 10.55
C GLU A 492 -22.94 -21.96 10.29
N THR A 493 -23.30 -23.10 9.72
CA THR A 493 -22.31 -24.09 9.27
C THR A 493 -21.98 -23.81 7.80
N VAL A 494 -20.71 -23.52 7.51
CA VAL A 494 -20.21 -23.31 6.15
C VAL A 494 -19.12 -24.33 5.83
N ALA A 495 -18.94 -24.66 4.55
CA ALA A 495 -17.83 -25.50 4.14
C ALA A 495 -16.51 -24.72 4.23
N ALA A 496 -15.44 -25.33 4.75
CA ALA A 496 -14.10 -24.78 4.61
C ALA A 496 -13.69 -24.74 3.14
N PHE A 497 -12.82 -23.78 2.80
CA PHE A 497 -12.24 -23.72 1.45
C PHE A 497 -11.12 -24.76 1.37
N GLU A 498 -11.37 -25.86 0.69
CA GLU A 498 -10.42 -26.94 0.48
C GLU A 498 -10.33 -27.24 -1.02
N PRO A 499 -9.42 -26.64 -1.77
CA PRO A 499 -9.29 -26.87 -3.22
C PRO A 499 -8.89 -28.31 -3.56
N GLY A 500 -8.27 -29.04 -2.63
CA GLY A 500 -7.87 -30.42 -2.81
C GLY A 500 -6.60 -30.62 -3.64
N PHE A 501 -5.85 -29.55 -3.87
CA PHE A 501 -4.53 -29.55 -4.51
C PHE A 501 -3.77 -28.28 -4.08
N ASP A 502 -2.45 -28.26 -4.27
CA ASP A 502 -1.64 -27.07 -4.02
C ASP A 502 -1.85 -26.06 -5.15
N VAL A 503 -2.70 -25.07 -4.89
CA VAL A 503 -3.07 -24.04 -5.87
C VAL A 503 -1.86 -23.20 -6.26
N GLU A 504 -1.08 -22.75 -5.30
CA GLU A 504 0.02 -21.82 -5.52
C GLU A 504 1.15 -22.48 -6.32
N ALA A 505 1.61 -23.63 -5.86
CA ALA A 505 2.63 -24.40 -6.58
C ALA A 505 2.16 -24.80 -7.98
N SER A 506 0.89 -25.20 -8.12
CA SER A 506 0.32 -25.61 -9.41
C SER A 506 0.24 -24.47 -10.42
N VAL A 507 -0.21 -23.30 -9.99
CA VAL A 507 -0.32 -22.10 -10.85
C VAL A 507 1.07 -21.62 -11.26
N LYS A 508 2.02 -21.56 -10.32
CA LYS A 508 3.42 -21.15 -10.58
C LYS A 508 4.13 -22.09 -11.56
N ALA A 509 3.99 -23.39 -11.35
CA ALA A 509 4.61 -24.41 -12.21
C ALA A 509 3.83 -24.65 -13.52
N LYS A 510 2.57 -24.18 -13.62
CA LYS A 510 1.61 -24.56 -14.67
C LYS A 510 1.41 -26.08 -14.79
N VAL A 511 1.50 -26.76 -13.65
CA VAL A 511 1.37 -28.22 -13.53
C VAL A 511 0.65 -28.52 -12.22
N ALA A 512 -0.38 -29.38 -12.27
CA ALA A 512 -1.11 -29.76 -11.07
C ALA A 512 -0.20 -30.50 -10.07
N THR A 513 -0.17 -30.02 -8.84
CA THR A 513 0.72 -30.48 -7.77
C THR A 513 -0.07 -30.62 -6.47
N GLY A 514 0.31 -31.58 -5.61
CA GLY A 514 -0.30 -31.76 -4.30
C GLY A 514 -1.77 -32.20 -4.34
N VAL A 515 -2.19 -32.89 -5.38
CA VAL A 515 -3.58 -33.36 -5.50
C VAL A 515 -3.87 -34.39 -4.41
N VAL A 516 -4.84 -34.09 -3.54
CA VAL A 516 -5.25 -34.93 -2.42
C VAL A 516 -6.22 -36.00 -2.90
N GLU A 517 -5.89 -37.26 -2.67
CA GLU A 517 -6.75 -38.38 -3.03
C GLU A 517 -8.10 -38.28 -2.32
N GLY A 518 -9.19 -38.51 -3.05
CA GLY A 518 -10.56 -38.41 -2.53
C GLY A 518 -11.08 -36.99 -2.34
N SER A 519 -10.30 -35.94 -2.66
CA SER A 519 -10.79 -34.55 -2.70
C SER A 519 -11.77 -34.31 -3.85
N GLU A 520 -12.47 -33.17 -3.83
CA GLU A 520 -13.35 -32.77 -4.95
C GLU A 520 -12.56 -32.62 -6.26
N ALA A 521 -11.35 -32.06 -6.18
CA ALA A 521 -10.42 -31.96 -7.32
C ALA A 521 -10.09 -33.37 -7.89
N HIS A 522 -9.72 -34.29 -7.01
CA HIS A 522 -9.41 -35.67 -7.42
C HIS A 522 -10.63 -36.37 -8.03
N ARG A 523 -11.85 -36.22 -7.45
CA ARG A 523 -13.12 -36.75 -7.99
C ARG A 523 -13.48 -36.14 -9.33
N ALA A 524 -13.19 -34.85 -9.55
CA ALA A 524 -13.36 -34.17 -10.84
C ALA A 524 -12.35 -34.65 -11.90
N GLY A 525 -11.33 -35.42 -11.50
CA GLY A 525 -10.35 -36.01 -12.40
C GLY A 525 -9.03 -35.27 -12.49
N LEU A 526 -8.75 -34.33 -11.57
CA LEU A 526 -7.41 -33.73 -11.46
C LEU A 526 -6.43 -34.77 -10.93
N ARG A 527 -5.22 -34.78 -11.50
CA ARG A 527 -4.12 -35.66 -11.10
C ARG A 527 -2.83 -34.87 -11.06
N ASN A 528 -1.87 -35.26 -10.21
CA ASN A 528 -0.54 -34.69 -10.21
C ASN A 528 0.09 -34.80 -11.61
N ASP A 529 0.97 -33.87 -11.91
CA ASP A 529 1.75 -33.77 -13.16
C ASP A 529 0.93 -33.46 -14.43
N GLN A 530 -0.37 -33.22 -14.34
CA GLN A 530 -1.16 -32.72 -15.46
C GLN A 530 -0.81 -31.25 -15.74
N ALA A 531 -0.47 -30.90 -16.98
CA ALA A 531 -0.21 -29.52 -17.38
C ALA A 531 -1.48 -28.66 -17.30
N LEU A 532 -1.38 -27.48 -16.69
CA LEU A 532 -2.45 -26.48 -16.59
C LEU A 532 -2.32 -25.46 -17.73
N LYS A 533 -3.37 -25.31 -18.53
CA LYS A 533 -3.47 -24.32 -19.62
C LYS A 533 -4.31 -23.09 -19.24
N GLY A 534 -5.22 -23.25 -18.27
CA GLY A 534 -6.06 -22.17 -17.78
C GLY A 534 -6.70 -22.54 -16.46
N TRP A 535 -7.02 -21.50 -15.68
CA TRP A 535 -7.67 -21.66 -14.39
C TRP A 535 -8.53 -20.45 -14.04
N SER A 536 -9.59 -20.70 -13.26
CA SER A 536 -10.39 -19.70 -12.57
C SER A 536 -10.57 -20.17 -11.13
N ILE A 537 -9.98 -19.49 -10.18
CA ILE A 537 -9.95 -19.88 -8.76
C ILE A 537 -10.29 -18.66 -7.92
N SER A 538 -11.44 -18.70 -7.25
CA SER A 538 -11.86 -17.68 -6.31
C SER A 538 -11.50 -18.12 -4.89
N HIS A 539 -10.36 -17.68 -4.36
CA HIS A 539 -9.88 -18.07 -3.03
C HIS A 539 -10.90 -17.76 -1.93
N GLY A 540 -11.15 -18.75 -1.06
CA GLY A 540 -12.09 -18.63 0.05
C GLY A 540 -13.57 -18.78 -0.34
N ARG A 541 -13.92 -18.87 -1.64
CA ARG A 541 -15.30 -18.98 -2.13
C ARG A 541 -15.66 -20.44 -2.38
N THR A 542 -16.41 -21.03 -1.45
CA THR A 542 -16.89 -22.42 -1.57
C THR A 542 -18.20 -22.53 -2.35
N ASP A 543 -18.82 -21.43 -2.69
CA ASP A 543 -20.03 -21.28 -3.50
C ASP A 543 -19.73 -21.06 -4.99
N LEU A 544 -18.48 -20.78 -5.36
CA LEU A 544 -18.02 -20.70 -6.73
C LEU A 544 -17.17 -21.92 -7.10
N PRO A 545 -17.33 -22.49 -8.32
CA PRO A 545 -16.50 -23.60 -8.75
C PRO A 545 -15.07 -23.13 -9.06
N ILE A 546 -14.11 -24.01 -8.79
CA ILE A 546 -12.79 -23.95 -9.41
C ILE A 546 -12.93 -24.55 -10.81
N GLU A 547 -12.48 -23.79 -11.82
CA GLU A 547 -12.43 -24.25 -13.21
C GLU A 547 -10.97 -24.36 -13.65
N LEU A 548 -10.59 -25.50 -14.18
CA LEU A 548 -9.25 -25.78 -14.70
C LEU A 548 -9.33 -26.30 -16.13
N THR A 549 -8.38 -25.88 -16.96
CA THR A 549 -8.13 -26.53 -18.25
C THR A 549 -6.82 -27.30 -18.11
N VAL A 550 -6.90 -28.64 -18.13
CA VAL A 550 -5.76 -29.54 -18.02
C VAL A 550 -5.46 -30.21 -19.34
N VAL A 551 -4.21 -30.63 -19.56
CA VAL A 551 -3.83 -31.50 -20.68
C VAL A 551 -3.67 -32.92 -20.16
N ASP A 552 -4.46 -33.82 -20.74
CA ASP A 552 -4.41 -35.25 -20.45
C ASP A 552 -4.17 -36.04 -21.75
N SER A 553 -3.07 -36.77 -21.80
CA SER A 553 -2.70 -37.57 -22.98
C SER A 553 -2.70 -36.77 -24.31
N GLY A 554 -2.34 -35.47 -24.22
CA GLY A 554 -2.29 -34.56 -25.37
C GLY A 554 -3.59 -33.87 -25.73
N ALA A 555 -4.70 -34.18 -25.04
CA ALA A 555 -5.98 -33.50 -25.24
C ALA A 555 -6.31 -32.52 -24.09
N GLU A 556 -6.88 -31.37 -24.41
CA GLU A 556 -7.37 -30.43 -23.42
C GLU A 556 -8.69 -30.89 -22.82
N ARG A 557 -8.79 -30.87 -21.52
CA ARG A 557 -9.99 -31.20 -20.76
C ARG A 557 -10.31 -30.12 -19.75
N ARG A 558 -11.57 -29.71 -19.68
CA ARG A 558 -12.05 -28.78 -18.63
C ARG A 558 -12.55 -29.59 -17.44
N LEU A 559 -12.11 -29.15 -16.25
CA LEU A 559 -12.56 -29.64 -14.97
C LEU A 559 -13.27 -28.51 -14.25
N SER A 560 -14.39 -28.86 -13.57
CA SER A 560 -15.12 -27.89 -12.72
C SER A 560 -15.57 -28.63 -11.46
N PHE A 561 -15.27 -28.06 -10.29
CA PHE A 561 -15.66 -28.62 -9.01
C PHE A 561 -15.71 -27.52 -7.94
N PHE A 562 -16.50 -27.73 -6.89
CA PHE A 562 -16.58 -26.81 -5.77
C PHE A 562 -15.49 -27.13 -4.73
N PRO A 563 -14.72 -26.14 -4.23
CA PRO A 563 -13.66 -26.36 -3.24
C PRO A 563 -14.24 -26.49 -1.82
N ARG A 564 -15.15 -27.44 -1.61
CA ARG A 564 -15.88 -27.64 -0.35
C ARG A 564 -15.19 -28.68 0.51
N GLY A 565 -14.63 -28.20 1.61
CA GLY A 565 -14.03 -29.03 2.65
C GLY A 565 -14.99 -29.33 3.79
N LYS A 566 -14.42 -29.59 4.98
CA LYS A 566 -15.20 -29.92 6.17
C LYS A 566 -16.12 -28.77 6.60
N PRO A 567 -17.30 -29.08 7.14
CA PRO A 567 -18.18 -28.05 7.71
C PRO A 567 -17.56 -27.41 8.95
N VAL A 568 -17.60 -26.07 9.01
CA VAL A 568 -17.08 -25.25 10.12
C VAL A 568 -18.19 -24.35 10.63
N PRO A 569 -18.44 -24.28 11.95
CA PRO A 569 -19.34 -23.30 12.54
C PRO A 569 -18.72 -21.90 12.46
N VAL A 570 -19.46 -20.95 11.89
CA VAL A 570 -19.02 -19.58 11.65
C VAL A 570 -20.07 -18.61 12.16
N PRO A 571 -19.72 -17.63 13.00
CA PRO A 571 -20.60 -16.52 13.34
C PRO A 571 -20.95 -15.71 12.10
N ARG A 572 -22.25 -15.36 12.00
CA ARG A 572 -22.81 -14.52 10.94
C ARG A 572 -23.65 -13.43 11.56
N PHE A 573 -23.56 -12.24 11.02
CA PHE A 573 -24.23 -11.06 11.51
C PHE A 573 -25.19 -10.51 10.46
N ARG A 574 -26.34 -10.01 10.92
CA ARG A 574 -27.30 -9.29 10.08
C ARG A 574 -27.81 -8.05 10.78
N VAL A 575 -28.19 -7.06 10.01
CA VAL A 575 -28.75 -5.83 10.54
C VAL A 575 -30.06 -6.12 11.29
N ARG A 576 -30.20 -5.60 12.51
CA ARG A 576 -31.44 -5.74 13.27
C ARG A 576 -32.56 -4.92 12.64
N PRO A 577 -33.77 -5.44 12.58
CA PRO A 577 -34.94 -4.65 12.18
C PRO A 577 -35.06 -3.41 13.08
N GLY A 578 -35.14 -2.22 12.48
CA GLY A 578 -35.22 -0.96 13.20
C GLY A 578 -33.87 -0.36 13.66
N ALA A 579 -32.72 -0.93 13.28
CA ALA A 579 -31.45 -0.30 13.49
C ALA A 579 -31.41 1.06 12.77
N GLY A 580 -31.32 2.14 13.54
CA GLY A 580 -31.36 3.51 13.03
C GLY A 580 -30.00 4.13 12.78
N GLU A 581 -29.97 5.46 12.61
CA GLU A 581 -28.76 6.25 12.35
C GLU A 581 -27.72 6.11 13.49
N GLU A 582 -28.17 5.88 14.72
CA GLU A 582 -27.30 5.60 15.86
C GLU A 582 -26.39 4.39 15.64
N CYS A 583 -26.85 3.38 14.89
CA CYS A 583 -26.06 2.21 14.55
C CYS A 583 -24.95 2.52 13.52
N ARG A 584 -25.18 3.47 12.62
CA ARG A 584 -24.14 3.95 11.72
C ARG A 584 -22.96 4.58 12.48
N ALA A 585 -23.25 5.36 13.52
CA ALA A 585 -22.21 5.96 14.34
C ALA A 585 -21.53 4.95 15.27
N ARG A 586 -22.27 3.93 15.74
CA ARG A 586 -21.76 2.92 16.66
C ARG A 586 -20.89 1.87 15.98
N LEU A 587 -21.31 1.34 14.80
CA LEU A 587 -20.58 0.38 14.00
C LEU A 587 -19.42 1.04 13.24
#